data_6e12645f415daa42b9ade9eccbc2768f
#
_entry.id   6e12645f415daa42b9ade9eccbc2768f
#
_cell.length_a   1.000
_cell.length_b   1.000
_cell.length_c   1.000
_cell.angle_alpha   90.00
_cell.angle_beta   90.00
_cell.angle_gamma   90.00
#
_symmetry.space_group_name_H-M   'P 1'
#
loop_
_entity.id
_entity.type
_entity.pdbx_description
1 polymer ?
#
loop_
_entity_poly.entity_id
_entity_poly.type
_entity_poly.pdbx_seq_one_letter_code
_entity_poly.pdbx_strand_id
1 'polypeptide(L)'
;ANWSVARFESMNADVVTDVKNRFGKVAVLLGGTSAEREISLMSGGAVLAALQAAGVDAHAFDPAETDLHILKEQDYERAFIALHGRHGEDGTIQGALELMGIPYTGSGVMASAIAMDKWRTKLVWLAAGLPTPRFAILDASTDWDAVVADLGLPIFVKPVHEGSSMGATKVTEAGQLKGAWELAARFDSLVLAEEFVTGQELTAPFLGERALPLVRIVAPGGNYDYQNKYFTDDTQYFCPSGLPEA
;
A
#
# COMPACT_ATOMS: atom_id res chain seq x y z
N ALA A 1 -14.50 -1.65 15.87
CA ALA A 1 -15.86 -2.14 15.54
C ALA A 1 -15.77 -3.64 15.28
N ASN A 2 -16.28 -4.45 16.22
CA ASN A 2 -16.35 -5.91 16.09
C ASN A 2 -17.20 -6.27 14.86
N TRP A 3 -16.55 -6.62 13.77
CA TRP A 3 -17.19 -7.37 12.69
C TRP A 3 -17.34 -8.80 13.21
N SER A 4 -18.54 -9.14 13.68
CA SER A 4 -18.82 -10.48 14.22
C SER A 4 -18.64 -11.54 13.11
N VAL A 5 -17.73 -12.46 13.35
CA VAL A 5 -17.50 -13.70 12.60
C VAL A 5 -18.75 -14.61 12.55
N ALA A 6 -19.81 -14.26 13.25
CA ALA A 6 -20.99 -15.08 13.49
C ALA A 6 -21.94 -15.28 12.29
N ARG A 7 -21.58 -14.90 11.06
CA ARG A 7 -22.39 -15.16 9.85
C ARG A 7 -21.89 -16.27 8.94
N PHE A 8 -20.78 -16.92 9.28
CA PHE A 8 -20.19 -17.99 8.45
C PHE A 8 -20.47 -19.42 8.94
N GLU A 9 -21.11 -19.60 10.09
CA GLU A 9 -21.27 -20.93 10.72
C GLU A 9 -22.36 -21.82 10.11
N SER A 10 -23.01 -21.41 9.02
CA SER A 10 -24.04 -22.27 8.38
C SER A 10 -23.80 -22.52 6.88
N MET A 11 -22.57 -22.53 6.41
CA MET A 11 -22.30 -22.99 5.05
C MET A 11 -22.31 -24.51 5.02
N ASN A 12 -23.29 -25.11 4.28
CA ASN A 12 -23.36 -26.55 4.06
C ASN A 12 -22.07 -27.08 3.41
N ALA A 13 -21.72 -28.34 3.70
CA ALA A 13 -20.52 -29.00 3.17
C ALA A 13 -20.42 -28.92 1.63
N ASP A 14 -21.53 -28.92 0.92
CA ASP A 14 -21.57 -28.75 -0.53
C ASP A 14 -21.10 -27.38 -1.00
N VAL A 15 -21.39 -26.31 -0.25
CA VAL A 15 -20.92 -24.94 -0.54
C VAL A 15 -19.43 -24.82 -0.32
N VAL A 16 -18.89 -25.43 0.73
CA VAL A 16 -17.45 -25.46 1.02
C VAL A 16 -16.66 -26.20 -0.07
N THR A 17 -17.19 -27.34 -0.55
CA THR A 17 -16.59 -28.09 -1.65
C THR A 17 -16.63 -27.30 -2.96
N ASP A 18 -17.70 -26.56 -3.23
CA ASP A 18 -17.83 -25.69 -4.39
C ASP A 18 -16.82 -24.54 -4.35
N VAL A 19 -16.61 -23.90 -3.20
CA VAL A 19 -15.63 -22.81 -3.02
C VAL A 19 -14.20 -23.31 -3.30
N LYS A 20 -13.82 -24.48 -2.76
CA LYS A 20 -12.49 -25.07 -3.01
C LYS A 20 -12.27 -25.32 -4.50
N ASN A 21 -13.23 -25.95 -5.18
CA ASN A 21 -13.17 -26.27 -6.61
C ASN A 21 -13.17 -25.01 -7.48
N ARG A 22 -13.82 -23.92 -7.01
CA ARG A 22 -13.94 -22.68 -7.76
C ARG A 22 -12.61 -21.89 -7.83
N PHE A 23 -11.80 -21.94 -6.78
CA PHE A 23 -10.58 -21.15 -6.70
C PHE A 23 -9.30 -21.96 -6.93
N GLY A 24 -9.37 -23.30 -6.82
CA GLY A 24 -8.21 -24.16 -6.86
C GLY A 24 -7.24 -23.89 -5.72
N LYS A 25 -5.99 -24.24 -5.92
CA LYS A 25 -4.93 -24.02 -4.93
C LYS A 25 -4.43 -22.57 -4.96
N VAL A 26 -4.56 -21.86 -3.84
CA VAL A 26 -4.25 -20.42 -3.72
C VAL A 26 -2.99 -20.20 -2.89
N ALA A 27 -2.01 -19.48 -3.43
CA ALA A 27 -0.87 -18.99 -2.68
C ALA A 27 -1.23 -17.64 -2.03
N VAL A 28 -1.12 -17.52 -0.72
CA VAL A 28 -1.11 -16.23 -0.04
C VAL A 28 0.33 -15.77 0.07
N LEU A 29 0.73 -14.83 -0.79
CA LEU A 29 2.08 -14.29 -0.82
C LEU A 29 2.23 -13.31 0.34
N LEU A 30 3.07 -13.64 1.32
CA LEU A 30 3.28 -12.89 2.54
C LEU A 30 4.77 -12.85 2.92
N GLY A 31 5.16 -12.00 3.83
CA GLY A 31 6.55 -11.83 4.24
C GLY A 31 7.36 -11.01 3.23
N GLY A 32 8.15 -11.67 2.38
CA GLY A 32 9.02 -11.01 1.41
C GLY A 32 10.25 -10.35 2.06
N THR A 33 10.96 -9.53 1.28
CA THR A 33 12.26 -8.93 1.68
C THR A 33 12.21 -7.43 1.94
N SER A 34 11.03 -6.82 1.88
CA SER A 34 10.90 -5.37 2.10
C SER A 34 11.04 -4.99 3.57
N ALA A 35 11.19 -3.69 3.83
CA ALA A 35 11.18 -3.15 5.19
C ALA A 35 9.84 -3.36 5.93
N GLU A 36 8.78 -3.70 5.20
CA GLU A 36 7.43 -3.94 5.72
C GLU A 36 7.12 -5.44 5.92
N ARG A 37 8.16 -6.31 5.95
CA ARG A 37 8.03 -7.77 6.10
C ARG A 37 7.11 -8.18 7.25
N GLU A 38 7.26 -7.59 8.43
CA GLU A 38 6.48 -7.96 9.61
C GLU A 38 4.99 -7.64 9.43
N ILE A 39 4.69 -6.51 8.80
CA ILE A 39 3.30 -6.14 8.48
C ILE A 39 2.71 -7.11 7.46
N SER A 40 3.50 -7.51 6.47
CA SER A 40 3.08 -8.49 5.47
C SER A 40 2.81 -9.87 6.08
N LEU A 41 3.63 -10.33 7.02
CA LEU A 41 3.39 -11.58 7.74
C LEU A 41 2.11 -11.52 8.58
N MET A 42 1.84 -10.40 9.22
CA MET A 42 0.66 -10.19 10.06
C MET A 42 -0.62 -10.12 9.21
N SER A 43 -0.65 -9.27 8.18
CA SER A 43 -1.81 -9.09 7.29
C SER A 43 -2.06 -10.33 6.45
N GLY A 44 -0.99 -10.94 5.90
CA GLY A 44 -1.06 -12.17 5.12
C GLY A 44 -1.52 -13.36 5.95
N GLY A 45 -1.08 -13.47 7.20
CA GLY A 45 -1.56 -14.49 8.13
C GLY A 45 -3.07 -14.38 8.43
N ALA A 46 -3.56 -13.15 8.60
CA ALA A 46 -4.98 -12.91 8.79
C ALA A 46 -5.81 -13.25 7.53
N VAL A 47 -5.31 -12.88 6.35
CA VAL A 47 -5.93 -13.25 5.06
C VAL A 47 -5.94 -14.76 4.87
N LEU A 48 -4.83 -15.43 5.12
CA LEU A 48 -4.73 -16.90 5.02
C LEU A 48 -5.77 -17.58 5.90
N ALA A 49 -5.85 -17.20 7.16
CA ALA A 49 -6.82 -17.76 8.10
C ALA A 49 -8.27 -17.53 7.63
N ALA A 50 -8.58 -16.33 7.11
CA ALA A 50 -9.91 -16.00 6.60
C ALA A 50 -10.28 -16.83 5.34
N LEU A 51 -9.35 -16.99 4.39
CA LEU A 51 -9.55 -17.81 3.19
C LEU A 51 -9.77 -19.28 3.54
N GLN A 52 -8.96 -19.83 4.46
CA GLN A 52 -9.10 -21.19 4.95
C GLN A 52 -10.43 -21.41 5.67
N ALA A 53 -10.85 -20.46 6.52
CA ALA A 53 -12.13 -20.50 7.18
C ALA A 53 -13.32 -20.44 6.18
N ALA A 54 -13.14 -19.77 5.05
CA ALA A 54 -14.10 -19.73 3.94
C ALA A 54 -14.06 -20.99 3.04
N GLY A 55 -13.22 -21.99 3.35
CA GLY A 55 -13.11 -23.24 2.59
C GLY A 55 -12.23 -23.16 1.35
N VAL A 56 -11.46 -22.07 1.17
CA VAL A 56 -10.48 -21.96 0.08
C VAL A 56 -9.25 -22.81 0.39
N ASP A 57 -8.72 -23.52 -0.62
CA ASP A 57 -7.46 -24.28 -0.50
C ASP A 57 -6.25 -23.31 -0.53
N ALA A 58 -6.10 -22.53 0.54
CA ALA A 58 -5.12 -21.46 0.64
C ALA A 58 -3.90 -21.88 1.49
N HIS A 59 -2.71 -21.52 1.02
CA HIS A 59 -1.43 -21.83 1.65
C HIS A 59 -0.54 -20.59 1.73
N ALA A 60 0.21 -20.46 2.82
CA ALA A 60 1.23 -19.43 2.94
C ALA A 60 2.35 -19.67 1.93
N PHE A 61 2.85 -18.61 1.33
CA PHE A 61 4.02 -18.64 0.46
C PHE A 61 4.86 -17.38 0.70
N ASP A 62 6.06 -17.57 1.25
CA ASP A 62 6.99 -16.48 1.50
C ASP A 62 8.09 -16.47 0.45
N PRO A 63 8.13 -15.48 -0.46
CA PRO A 63 9.16 -15.41 -1.49
C PRO A 63 10.57 -15.07 -0.96
N ALA A 64 10.72 -14.73 0.31
CA ALA A 64 12.02 -14.60 0.95
C ALA A 64 12.63 -15.97 1.35
N GLU A 65 11.78 -16.98 1.49
CA GLU A 65 12.17 -18.31 1.95
C GLU A 65 12.04 -19.39 0.85
N THR A 66 11.21 -19.12 -0.17
CA THR A 66 10.90 -20.10 -1.21
C THR A 66 10.93 -19.43 -2.58
N ASP A 67 11.65 -20.02 -3.51
CA ASP A 67 11.73 -19.53 -4.89
C ASP A 67 10.38 -19.54 -5.59
N LEU A 68 10.09 -18.50 -6.37
CA LEU A 68 8.79 -18.31 -7.04
C LEU A 68 8.43 -19.44 -8.03
N HIS A 69 9.44 -20.13 -8.63
CA HIS A 69 9.16 -21.23 -9.56
C HIS A 69 8.39 -22.38 -8.89
N ILE A 70 8.50 -22.54 -7.58
CA ILE A 70 7.76 -23.53 -6.78
C ILE A 70 6.25 -23.34 -6.89
N LEU A 71 5.78 -22.12 -7.16
CA LEU A 71 4.34 -21.88 -7.43
C LEU A 71 3.83 -22.72 -8.60
N LYS A 72 4.64 -22.89 -9.64
CA LYS A 72 4.30 -23.73 -10.80
C LYS A 72 4.49 -25.22 -10.49
N GLU A 73 5.58 -25.60 -9.85
CA GLU A 73 5.88 -27.00 -9.52
C GLU A 73 4.85 -27.61 -8.59
N GLN A 74 4.24 -26.80 -7.73
CA GLN A 74 3.20 -27.23 -6.79
C GLN A 74 1.79 -26.94 -7.25
N ASP A 75 1.59 -26.60 -8.52
CA ASP A 75 0.28 -26.39 -9.17
C ASP A 75 -0.58 -25.33 -8.48
N TYR A 76 0.04 -24.20 -8.04
CA TYR A 76 -0.75 -23.07 -7.59
C TYR A 76 -1.48 -22.42 -8.78
N GLU A 77 -2.78 -22.24 -8.62
CA GLU A 77 -3.66 -21.72 -9.68
C GLU A 77 -3.93 -20.23 -9.54
N ARG A 78 -3.78 -19.67 -8.34
CA ARG A 78 -4.00 -18.25 -8.02
C ARG A 78 -3.08 -17.77 -6.93
N ALA A 79 -2.85 -16.46 -6.89
CA ALA A 79 -2.10 -15.81 -5.84
C ALA A 79 -2.93 -14.69 -5.20
N PHE A 80 -2.97 -14.66 -3.86
CA PHE A 80 -3.40 -13.50 -3.10
C PHE A 80 -2.13 -12.75 -2.66
N ILE A 81 -1.94 -11.52 -3.16
CA ILE A 81 -0.78 -10.72 -2.79
C ILE A 81 -1.09 -9.97 -1.49
N ALA A 82 -0.40 -10.37 -0.41
CA ALA A 82 -0.36 -9.70 0.89
C ALA A 82 1.05 -9.19 1.21
N LEU A 83 1.92 -9.12 0.19
CA LEU A 83 3.21 -8.47 0.29
C LEU A 83 3.03 -6.96 0.36
N HIS A 84 3.92 -6.28 1.08
CA HIS A 84 3.96 -4.82 1.19
C HIS A 84 5.29 -4.25 0.69
N GLY A 85 5.26 -3.02 0.18
CA GLY A 85 6.43 -2.29 -0.24
C GLY A 85 7.12 -2.87 -1.48
N ARG A 86 8.44 -2.78 -1.51
CA ARG A 86 9.26 -3.26 -2.64
C ARG A 86 9.04 -4.72 -2.92
N HIS A 87 9.04 -5.09 -4.19
CA HIS A 87 8.75 -6.40 -4.77
C HIS A 87 7.30 -6.89 -4.54
N GLY A 88 6.52 -6.28 -3.63
CA GLY A 88 5.12 -6.61 -3.39
C GLY A 88 4.14 -5.69 -4.11
N GLU A 89 4.42 -4.38 -4.11
CA GLU A 89 3.50 -3.35 -4.61
C GLU A 89 4.02 -2.58 -5.83
N ASP A 90 5.24 -2.87 -6.30
CA ASP A 90 5.97 -2.15 -7.35
C ASP A 90 5.88 -2.76 -8.75
N GLY A 91 5.04 -3.78 -8.96
CA GLY A 91 4.89 -4.47 -10.23
C GLY A 91 5.82 -5.67 -10.41
N THR A 92 6.80 -5.88 -9.53
CA THR A 92 7.80 -6.95 -9.67
C THR A 92 7.15 -8.33 -9.52
N ILE A 93 6.45 -8.59 -8.41
CA ILE A 93 5.76 -9.87 -8.19
C ILE A 93 4.63 -10.07 -9.19
N GLN A 94 3.92 -8.99 -9.54
CA GLN A 94 2.86 -9.03 -10.54
C GLN A 94 3.40 -9.50 -11.90
N GLY A 95 4.53 -8.96 -12.34
CA GLY A 95 5.18 -9.37 -13.59
C GLY A 95 5.64 -10.83 -13.57
N ALA A 96 6.18 -11.30 -12.45
CA ALA A 96 6.55 -12.71 -12.29
C ALA A 96 5.32 -13.64 -12.40
N LEU A 97 4.20 -13.27 -11.74
CA LEU A 97 2.96 -14.04 -11.78
C LEU A 97 2.33 -14.03 -13.19
N GLU A 98 2.38 -12.90 -13.91
CA GLU A 98 1.91 -12.83 -15.31
C GLU A 98 2.70 -13.74 -16.24
N LEU A 99 4.04 -13.75 -16.12
CA LEU A 99 4.89 -14.66 -16.91
C LEU A 99 4.62 -16.13 -16.58
N MET A 100 4.25 -16.43 -15.35
CA MET A 100 3.86 -17.77 -14.93
C MET A 100 2.40 -18.13 -15.30
N GLY A 101 1.59 -17.15 -15.75
CA GLY A 101 0.17 -17.34 -16.04
C GLY A 101 -0.66 -17.60 -14.78
N ILE A 102 -0.26 -17.10 -13.62
CA ILE A 102 -0.96 -17.23 -12.35
C ILE A 102 -1.75 -15.94 -12.10
N PRO A 103 -3.09 -15.97 -12.13
CA PRO A 103 -3.93 -14.82 -11.75
C PRO A 103 -3.69 -14.41 -10.31
N TYR A 104 -3.76 -13.11 -10.04
CA TYR A 104 -3.49 -12.56 -8.71
C TYR A 104 -4.47 -11.44 -8.33
N THR A 105 -4.51 -11.09 -7.05
CA THR A 105 -5.29 -9.97 -6.52
C THR A 105 -4.56 -8.65 -6.66
N GLY A 106 -5.31 -7.57 -6.89
CA GLY A 106 -4.79 -6.20 -6.93
C GLY A 106 -4.54 -5.68 -8.35
N SER A 107 -3.75 -4.63 -8.43
CA SER A 107 -3.43 -3.93 -9.67
C SER A 107 -2.39 -4.69 -10.51
N GLY A 108 -2.43 -4.50 -11.84
CA GLY A 108 -1.43 -5.07 -12.75
C GLY A 108 -0.07 -4.36 -12.69
N VAL A 109 0.90 -4.90 -13.44
CA VAL A 109 2.32 -4.48 -13.42
C VAL A 109 2.50 -2.97 -13.56
N MET A 110 1.95 -2.38 -14.63
CA MET A 110 2.14 -0.95 -14.91
C MET A 110 1.51 -0.06 -13.84
N ALA A 111 0.30 -0.38 -13.41
CA ALA A 111 -0.40 0.41 -12.38
C ALA A 111 0.34 0.34 -11.04
N SER A 112 0.79 -0.85 -10.62
CA SER A 112 1.58 -1.03 -9.40
C SER A 112 2.90 -0.28 -9.46
N ALA A 113 3.64 -0.38 -10.58
CA ALA A 113 4.92 0.29 -10.75
C ALA A 113 4.79 1.83 -10.71
N ILE A 114 3.76 2.38 -11.36
CA ILE A 114 3.49 3.83 -11.33
C ILE A 114 3.06 4.25 -9.92
N ALA A 115 2.12 3.53 -9.30
CA ALA A 115 1.56 3.90 -7.99
C ALA A 115 2.62 3.88 -6.88
N MET A 116 3.60 2.99 -6.95
CA MET A 116 4.70 2.93 -5.98
C MET A 116 5.66 4.11 -6.12
N ASP A 117 5.82 4.67 -7.33
CA ASP A 117 6.67 5.82 -7.62
C ASP A 117 5.87 7.12 -7.48
N LYS A 118 6.00 7.79 -6.33
CA LYS A 118 5.26 9.03 -6.03
C LYS A 118 5.52 10.15 -7.03
N TRP A 119 6.75 10.26 -7.53
CA TRP A 119 7.09 11.28 -8.51
C TRP A 119 6.42 11.01 -9.86
N ARG A 120 6.54 9.79 -10.39
CA ARG A 120 5.93 9.42 -11.66
C ARG A 120 4.40 9.40 -11.58
N THR A 121 3.83 8.98 -10.44
CA THR A 121 2.39 9.13 -10.18
C THR A 121 1.93 10.58 -10.32
N LYS A 122 2.65 11.53 -9.69
CA LYS A 122 2.30 12.96 -9.80
C LYS A 122 2.40 13.46 -11.25
N LEU A 123 3.40 13.04 -12.01
CA LEU A 123 3.53 13.40 -13.43
C LEU A 123 2.34 12.87 -14.26
N VAL A 124 1.91 11.64 -14.02
CA VAL A 124 0.73 11.06 -14.68
C VAL A 124 -0.54 11.82 -14.30
N TRP A 125 -0.71 12.16 -13.02
CA TRP A 125 -1.87 12.95 -12.57
C TRP A 125 -1.90 14.34 -13.18
N LEU A 126 -0.77 15.05 -13.23
CA LEU A 126 -0.68 16.35 -13.90
C LEU A 126 -1.03 16.26 -15.38
N ALA A 127 -0.52 15.24 -16.07
CA ALA A 127 -0.83 15.01 -17.48
C ALA A 127 -2.32 14.69 -17.71
N ALA A 128 -2.97 14.05 -16.74
CA ALA A 128 -4.41 13.75 -16.76
C ALA A 128 -5.29 14.92 -16.25
N GLY A 129 -4.71 16.05 -15.86
CA GLY A 129 -5.43 17.19 -15.30
C GLY A 129 -5.97 16.96 -13.88
N LEU A 130 -5.45 15.96 -13.16
CA LEU A 130 -5.84 15.69 -11.78
C LEU A 130 -5.03 16.57 -10.80
N PRO A 131 -5.68 17.12 -9.77
CA PRO A 131 -5.00 17.94 -8.79
C PRO A 131 -4.03 17.11 -7.95
N THR A 132 -2.82 17.63 -7.77
CA THR A 132 -1.80 17.08 -6.88
C THR A 132 -1.00 18.22 -6.27
N PRO A 133 -0.51 18.13 -5.02
CA PRO A 133 0.31 19.17 -4.40
C PRO A 133 1.52 19.52 -5.28
N ARG A 134 1.93 20.81 -5.29
CA ARG A 134 3.18 21.22 -5.94
C ARG A 134 4.34 20.48 -5.30
N PHE A 135 5.39 20.21 -6.06
CA PHE A 135 6.50 19.38 -5.59
C PHE A 135 7.81 19.73 -6.29
N ALA A 136 8.90 19.32 -5.65
CA ALA A 136 10.25 19.35 -6.19
C ALA A 136 10.96 18.01 -5.88
N ILE A 137 11.84 17.58 -6.77
CA ILE A 137 12.79 16.49 -6.51
C ILE A 137 14.04 17.11 -5.89
N LEU A 138 14.50 16.54 -4.78
CA LEU A 138 15.65 17.02 -4.02
C LEU A 138 16.86 16.13 -4.25
N ASP A 139 18.03 16.76 -4.35
CA ASP A 139 19.34 16.13 -4.40
C ASP A 139 20.40 16.97 -3.67
N ALA A 140 21.65 16.51 -3.70
CA ALA A 140 22.75 17.21 -3.02
C ALA A 140 23.07 18.60 -3.62
N SER A 141 22.62 18.89 -4.83
CA SER A 141 22.83 20.17 -5.53
C SER A 141 21.64 21.13 -5.38
N THR A 142 20.60 20.72 -4.66
CA THR A 142 19.35 21.48 -4.50
C THR A 142 19.61 22.85 -3.87
N ASP A 143 19.06 23.90 -4.48
CA ASP A 143 18.94 25.21 -3.86
C ASP A 143 17.76 25.19 -2.86
N TRP A 144 18.08 25.04 -1.58
CA TRP A 144 17.10 24.87 -0.51
C TRP A 144 16.20 26.08 -0.33
N ASP A 145 16.76 27.29 -0.50
CA ASP A 145 16.01 28.55 -0.36
C ASP A 145 15.03 28.71 -1.52
N ALA A 146 15.43 28.35 -2.73
CA ALA A 146 14.55 28.35 -3.89
C ALA A 146 13.38 27.38 -3.74
N VAL A 147 13.62 26.18 -3.19
CA VAL A 147 12.54 25.19 -2.92
C VAL A 147 11.57 25.73 -1.87
N VAL A 148 12.07 26.33 -0.79
CA VAL A 148 11.20 26.95 0.23
C VAL A 148 10.39 28.12 -0.35
N ALA A 149 11.01 28.94 -1.21
CA ALA A 149 10.32 30.06 -1.85
C ALA A 149 9.22 29.62 -2.82
N ASP A 150 9.44 28.49 -3.53
CA ASP A 150 8.46 27.95 -4.47
C ASP A 150 7.32 27.21 -3.75
N LEU A 151 7.63 26.27 -2.88
CA LEU A 151 6.59 25.41 -2.25
C LEU A 151 5.89 26.09 -1.07
N GLY A 152 6.56 26.99 -0.36
CA GLY A 152 6.10 27.55 0.91
C GLY A 152 6.21 26.55 2.06
N LEU A 153 6.08 27.02 3.29
CA LEU A 153 6.07 26.19 4.49
C LEU A 153 4.64 26.00 5.00
N PRO A 154 4.29 24.83 5.55
CA PRO A 154 5.13 23.63 5.74
C PRO A 154 5.37 22.85 4.44
N ILE A 155 6.51 22.15 4.38
CA ILE A 155 6.87 21.21 3.29
C ILE A 155 6.86 19.79 3.85
N PHE A 156 6.36 18.83 3.05
CA PHE A 156 6.46 17.41 3.38
C PHE A 156 7.53 16.73 2.53
N VAL A 157 8.57 16.23 3.16
CA VAL A 157 9.71 15.56 2.51
C VAL A 157 9.59 14.06 2.70
N LYS A 158 9.74 13.27 1.63
CA LYS A 158 9.57 11.81 1.70
C LYS A 158 10.37 11.08 0.60
N PRO A 159 10.78 9.83 0.84
CA PRO A 159 11.31 8.95 -0.20
C PRO A 159 10.26 8.71 -1.30
N VAL A 160 10.71 8.58 -2.56
CA VAL A 160 9.80 8.39 -3.70
C VAL A 160 9.18 6.99 -3.69
N HIS A 161 9.96 5.94 -3.40
CA HIS A 161 9.54 4.54 -3.55
C HIS A 161 9.24 3.80 -2.23
N GLU A 162 9.23 4.48 -1.10
CA GLU A 162 8.92 3.84 0.19
C GLU A 162 7.47 4.06 0.60
N GLY A 163 6.87 3.04 1.23
CA GLY A 163 5.53 3.09 1.81
C GLY A 163 5.53 3.52 3.28
N SER A 164 4.36 3.41 3.92
CA SER A 164 4.17 3.48 5.38
C SER A 164 4.82 4.67 6.10
N SER A 165 4.96 5.81 5.42
CA SER A 165 5.58 7.03 5.97
C SER A 165 7.05 6.87 6.39
N MET A 166 7.75 5.84 5.91
CA MET A 166 9.18 5.61 6.16
C MET A 166 10.00 6.78 5.63
N GLY A 167 10.85 7.36 6.48
CA GLY A 167 11.70 8.50 6.12
C GLY A 167 10.97 9.81 5.81
N ALA A 168 9.67 9.89 6.05
CA ALA A 168 8.87 11.08 5.80
C ALA A 168 9.00 12.11 6.92
N THR A 169 9.12 13.40 6.58
CA THR A 169 9.31 14.50 7.54
C THR A 169 8.50 15.73 7.14
N LYS A 170 7.76 16.28 8.10
CA LYS A 170 7.12 17.60 7.96
C LYS A 170 8.12 18.69 8.37
N VAL A 171 8.47 19.55 7.43
CA VAL A 171 9.39 20.68 7.60
C VAL A 171 8.55 21.94 7.84
N THR A 172 8.75 22.57 8.99
CA THR A 172 8.05 23.82 9.37
C THR A 172 8.94 25.05 9.35
N GLU A 173 10.26 24.87 9.27
CA GLU A 173 11.26 25.92 9.20
C GLU A 173 12.26 25.64 8.08
N ALA A 174 12.66 26.67 7.33
CA ALA A 174 13.54 26.54 6.16
C ALA A 174 14.83 25.76 6.45
N GLY A 175 15.46 26.00 7.60
CA GLY A 175 16.71 25.36 8.01
C GLY A 175 16.60 23.84 8.23
N GLN A 176 15.39 23.29 8.34
CA GLN A 176 15.16 21.85 8.52
C GLN A 176 15.17 21.08 7.20
N LEU A 177 14.98 21.74 6.03
CA LEU A 177 14.72 21.08 4.75
C LEU A 177 15.86 20.15 4.34
N LYS A 178 17.13 20.61 4.47
CA LYS A 178 18.30 19.79 4.16
C LYS A 178 18.39 18.54 5.04
N GLY A 179 18.16 18.67 6.34
CA GLY A 179 18.17 17.53 7.27
C GLY A 179 17.05 16.52 6.97
N ALA A 180 15.87 17.00 6.56
CA ALA A 180 14.77 16.15 6.12
C ALA A 180 15.12 15.38 4.83
N TRP A 181 15.78 16.03 3.86
CA TRP A 181 16.31 15.35 2.69
C TRP A 181 17.36 14.30 3.06
N GLU A 182 18.33 14.63 3.91
CA GLU A 182 19.37 13.69 4.35
C GLU A 182 18.78 12.46 5.04
N LEU A 183 17.69 12.61 5.80
CA LEU A 183 16.96 11.50 6.40
C LEU A 183 16.28 10.64 5.34
N ALA A 184 15.51 11.24 4.43
CA ALA A 184 14.79 10.52 3.39
C ALA A 184 15.75 9.81 2.42
N ALA A 185 16.91 10.42 2.11
CA ALA A 185 17.94 9.85 1.24
C ALA A 185 18.62 8.58 1.80
N ARG A 186 18.41 8.25 3.07
CA ARG A 186 18.85 6.95 3.64
C ARG A 186 17.96 5.78 3.19
N PHE A 187 16.74 6.07 2.77
CA PHE A 187 15.74 5.08 2.37
C PHE A 187 15.63 4.96 0.86
N ASP A 188 15.87 6.07 0.13
CA ASP A 188 15.74 6.09 -1.32
C ASP A 188 16.68 7.12 -1.94
N SER A 189 17.20 6.79 -3.12
CA SER A 189 18.05 7.71 -3.92
C SER A 189 17.26 8.89 -4.49
N LEU A 190 15.93 8.77 -4.62
CA LEU A 190 15.02 9.84 -5.03
C LEU A 190 14.22 10.34 -3.85
N VAL A 191 14.28 11.65 -3.61
CA VAL A 191 13.55 12.31 -2.54
C VAL A 191 12.62 13.38 -3.11
N LEU A 192 11.37 13.33 -2.68
CA LEU A 192 10.32 14.28 -3.05
C LEU A 192 10.06 15.25 -1.90
N ALA A 193 10.02 16.55 -2.20
CA ALA A 193 9.42 17.57 -1.36
C ALA A 193 8.11 18.02 -1.98
N GLU A 194 7.08 18.18 -1.17
CA GLU A 194 5.78 18.71 -1.64
C GLU A 194 5.19 19.69 -0.64
N GLU A 195 4.36 20.62 -1.12
CA GLU A 195 3.59 21.50 -0.25
C GLU A 195 2.71 20.66 0.68
N PHE A 196 2.64 21.05 1.95
CA PHE A 196 1.81 20.35 2.93
C PHE A 196 0.35 20.77 2.79
N VAL A 197 -0.50 19.83 2.41
CA VAL A 197 -1.94 20.05 2.31
C VAL A 197 -2.61 19.76 3.64
N THR A 198 -3.42 20.69 4.11
CA THR A 198 -4.28 20.52 5.29
C THR A 198 -5.67 20.09 4.86
N GLY A 199 -6.28 19.18 5.61
CA GLY A 199 -7.62 18.70 5.31
C GLY A 199 -7.92 17.36 5.99
N GLN A 200 -9.01 16.75 5.57
CA GLN A 200 -9.38 15.40 6.04
C GLN A 200 -8.61 14.35 5.23
N GLU A 201 -8.11 13.33 5.90
CA GLU A 201 -7.50 12.19 5.25
C GLU A 201 -8.57 11.19 4.83
N LEU A 202 -8.54 10.80 3.56
CA LEU A 202 -9.54 9.92 2.95
C LEU A 202 -8.84 8.82 2.16
N THR A 203 -9.45 7.63 2.15
CA THR A 203 -9.13 6.60 1.17
C THR A 203 -10.35 6.26 0.33
N ALA A 204 -10.10 6.06 -0.97
CA ALA A 204 -11.12 5.69 -1.97
C ALA A 204 -10.84 4.28 -2.47
N PRO A 205 -11.44 3.25 -1.87
CA PRO A 205 -11.21 1.87 -2.26
C PRO A 205 -12.01 1.50 -3.51
N PHE A 206 -11.45 0.60 -4.32
CA PHE A 206 -12.09 0.00 -5.49
C PHE A 206 -12.10 -1.51 -5.38
N LEU A 207 -13.19 -2.14 -5.86
CA LEU A 207 -13.29 -3.57 -6.07
C LEU A 207 -13.62 -3.83 -7.54
N GLY A 208 -12.62 -4.25 -8.31
CA GLY A 208 -12.69 -4.24 -9.77
C GLY A 208 -12.92 -2.82 -10.28
N GLU A 209 -13.97 -2.61 -11.08
CA GLU A 209 -14.36 -1.28 -11.59
C GLU A 209 -15.31 -0.51 -10.66
N ARG A 210 -15.74 -1.13 -9.56
CA ARG A 210 -16.69 -0.53 -8.63
C ARG A 210 -15.98 0.31 -7.58
N ALA A 211 -16.25 1.62 -7.55
CA ALA A 211 -15.89 2.46 -6.43
C ALA A 211 -16.69 2.06 -5.18
N LEU A 212 -16.02 1.88 -4.06
CA LEU A 212 -16.63 1.66 -2.76
C LEU A 212 -16.78 3.00 -2.00
N PRO A 213 -17.57 3.04 -0.92
CA PRO A 213 -17.71 4.25 -0.13
C PRO A 213 -16.36 4.77 0.37
N LEU A 214 -16.18 6.09 0.32
CA LEU A 214 -15.00 6.74 0.89
C LEU A 214 -14.88 6.46 2.38
N VAL A 215 -13.68 6.18 2.84
CA VAL A 215 -13.37 6.04 4.26
C VAL A 215 -12.55 7.24 4.71
N ARG A 216 -13.04 7.93 5.76
CA ARG A 216 -12.31 9.01 6.41
C ARG A 216 -11.46 8.44 7.54
N ILE A 217 -10.21 8.86 7.59
CA ILE A 217 -9.20 8.43 8.57
C ILE A 217 -8.95 9.60 9.51
N VAL A 218 -9.04 9.37 10.81
CA VAL A 218 -8.74 10.36 11.85
C VAL A 218 -7.70 9.77 12.79
N ALA A 219 -6.44 10.15 12.55
CA ALA A 219 -5.32 9.73 13.39
C ALA A 219 -5.08 10.70 14.55
N PRO A 220 -4.54 10.23 15.68
CA PRO A 220 -4.16 11.07 16.81
C PRO A 220 -3.21 12.19 16.38
N GLY A 221 -3.49 13.42 16.81
CA GLY A 221 -2.70 14.59 16.44
C GLY A 221 -2.68 14.93 14.96
N GLY A 222 -3.53 14.30 14.15
CA GLY A 222 -3.56 14.49 12.69
C GLY A 222 -2.35 13.90 11.96
N ASN A 223 -1.65 12.95 12.59
CA ASN A 223 -0.46 12.30 12.02
C ASN A 223 -0.70 10.81 11.80
N TYR A 224 -1.01 10.43 10.58
CA TYR A 224 -1.23 9.02 10.19
C TYR A 224 0.10 8.39 9.76
N ASP A 225 1.03 8.33 10.71
CA ASP A 225 2.35 7.72 10.55
C ASP A 225 2.34 6.19 10.75
N TYR A 226 3.52 5.58 10.65
CA TYR A 226 3.72 4.14 10.81
C TYR A 226 3.17 3.61 12.14
N GLN A 227 3.41 4.34 13.24
CA GLN A 227 2.93 3.97 14.58
C GLN A 227 1.40 3.97 14.64
N ASN A 228 0.76 5.04 14.13
CA ASN A 228 -0.69 5.18 14.13
C ASN A 228 -1.40 4.30 13.09
N LYS A 229 -0.66 3.78 12.10
CA LYS A 229 -1.20 2.82 11.12
C LYS A 229 -1.30 1.41 11.67
N TYR A 230 -0.31 0.96 12.45
CA TYR A 230 -0.14 -0.47 12.73
C TYR A 230 -0.08 -0.84 14.21
N PHE A 231 0.22 0.09 15.12
CA PHE A 231 0.55 -0.22 16.51
C PHE A 231 -0.29 0.53 17.55
N THR A 232 -1.21 1.40 17.14
CA THR A 232 -2.15 2.05 18.05
C THR A 232 -3.58 1.78 17.63
N ASP A 233 -4.48 1.68 18.63
CA ASP A 233 -5.93 1.53 18.40
C ASP A 233 -6.67 2.88 18.40
N ASP A 234 -5.94 3.99 18.46
CA ASP A 234 -6.52 5.34 18.61
C ASP A 234 -6.95 5.95 17.26
N THR A 235 -6.52 5.38 16.14
CA THR A 235 -6.94 5.83 14.82
C THR A 235 -8.40 5.41 14.56
N GLN A 236 -9.23 6.39 14.20
CA GLN A 236 -10.65 6.16 13.91
C GLN A 236 -10.91 6.12 12.40
N TYR A 237 -11.79 5.21 11.98
CA TYR A 237 -12.20 5.03 10.60
C TYR A 237 -13.71 5.21 10.47
N PHE A 238 -14.13 6.09 9.56
CA PHE A 238 -15.54 6.37 9.31
C PHE A 238 -15.90 5.96 7.87
N CYS A 239 -16.82 4.98 7.75
CA CYS A 239 -17.33 4.52 6.48
C CYS A 239 -18.88 4.45 6.54
N PRO A 240 -19.58 5.22 5.71
CA PRO A 240 -19.11 6.24 4.78
C PRO A 240 -18.40 7.40 5.51
N SER A 241 -17.63 8.20 4.74
CA SER A 241 -16.75 9.26 5.26
C SER A 241 -17.48 10.38 6.03
N GLY A 242 -18.77 10.55 5.82
CA GLY A 242 -19.57 11.67 6.35
C GLY A 242 -19.34 13.00 5.63
N LEU A 243 -18.67 12.98 4.47
CA LEU A 243 -18.60 14.15 3.59
C LEU A 243 -19.96 14.40 2.95
N PRO A 244 -20.31 15.67 2.67
CA PRO A 244 -21.49 16.00 1.89
C PRO A 244 -21.38 15.38 0.49
N GLU A 245 -22.52 15.00 -0.08
CA GLU A 245 -22.59 14.63 -1.48
C GLU A 245 -22.20 15.84 -2.37
N ALA A 246 -21.42 15.59 -3.43
CA ALA A 246 -20.93 16.62 -4.33
C ALA A 246 -22.00 17.10 -5.31
#